data_65a489ce50120f4ac2a8cbc39b395dea
#
_entry.id   65a489ce50120f4ac2a8cbc39b395dea
#
_cell.length_a   1.000
_cell.length_b   1.000
_cell.length_c   1.000
_cell.angle_alpha   90.00
_cell.angle_beta   90.00
_cell.angle_gamma   90.00
#
_symmetry.space_group_name_H-M   'P 1'
#
loop_
_entity.id
_entity.type
_entity.pdbx_description
1 polymer ?
#
loop_
_entity_poly.entity_id
_entity_poly.type
_entity_poly.pdbx_seq_one_letter_code
_entity_poly.pdbx_strand_id
1 'polypeptide(L)'
;MRLSDLQSVHEYASNVENTRFMLRLPNRSVRETEEFLNGAVREWEKDNPSFFEFAVVLNGRQIGAVSAYLDENRQNAEFGWILNKKYQHNGYAVEAALALKDFVFNVLRVKKIIAQCDCRNEASYRLMEKIGLKLESDDGTRIYAKNGETARELTYSLAAN
;
A
#
# COMPACT_ATOMS: atom_id res chain seq x y z
N MET A 1 8.49 -8.37 4.80
CA MET A 1 8.81 -8.79 3.43
C MET A 1 10.18 -9.46 3.39
N ARG A 2 10.43 -10.46 2.55
CA ARG A 2 11.70 -11.21 2.48
C ARG A 2 12.04 -11.48 1.02
N LEU A 3 13.31 -11.66 0.70
CA LEU A 3 13.74 -12.04 -0.66
C LEU A 3 13.19 -13.41 -1.11
N SER A 4 12.92 -14.32 -0.17
CA SER A 4 12.24 -15.59 -0.44
C SER A 4 10.82 -15.43 -0.98
N ASP A 5 10.21 -14.24 -0.85
CA ASP A 5 8.85 -13.96 -1.31
C ASP A 5 8.81 -13.53 -2.80
N LEU A 6 9.98 -13.46 -3.48
CA LEU A 6 10.14 -12.92 -4.84
C LEU A 6 9.10 -13.46 -5.83
N GLN A 7 8.90 -14.75 -5.89
CA GLN A 7 7.97 -15.38 -6.84
C GLN A 7 6.52 -14.98 -6.58
N SER A 8 6.09 -14.98 -5.31
CA SER A 8 4.74 -14.61 -4.94
C SER A 8 4.47 -13.12 -5.10
N VAL A 9 5.47 -12.28 -4.85
CA VAL A 9 5.38 -10.83 -5.10
C VAL A 9 5.31 -10.55 -6.60
N HIS A 10 6.17 -11.18 -7.40
CA HIS A 10 6.19 -10.98 -8.85
C HIS A 10 4.86 -11.38 -9.49
N GLU A 11 4.21 -12.42 -9.00
CA GLU A 11 2.91 -12.88 -9.52
C GLU A 11 1.86 -11.77 -9.55
N TYR A 12 1.72 -10.99 -8.46
CA TYR A 12 0.74 -9.90 -8.43
C TYR A 12 1.31 -8.56 -8.91
N ALA A 13 2.61 -8.30 -8.72
CA ALA A 13 3.22 -7.05 -9.11
C ALA A 13 3.46 -6.92 -10.61
N SER A 14 3.59 -8.03 -11.35
CA SER A 14 3.70 -8.04 -12.82
C SER A 14 2.36 -8.14 -13.54
N ASN A 15 1.28 -8.46 -12.84
CA ASN A 15 -0.03 -8.61 -13.44
C ASN A 15 -0.69 -7.25 -13.72
N VAL A 16 -0.92 -6.94 -15.00
CA VAL A 16 -1.46 -5.64 -15.46
C VAL A 16 -2.83 -5.33 -14.86
N GLU A 17 -3.70 -6.33 -14.75
CA GLU A 17 -5.04 -6.16 -14.20
C GLU A 17 -5.00 -5.91 -12.69
N ASN A 18 -4.15 -6.67 -11.98
CA ASN A 18 -3.94 -6.51 -10.52
C ASN A 18 -3.37 -5.13 -10.17
N THR A 19 -2.54 -4.58 -11.06
CA THR A 19 -1.82 -3.31 -10.86
C THR A 19 -2.46 -2.13 -11.57
N ARG A 20 -3.68 -2.29 -12.08
CA ARG A 20 -4.38 -1.27 -12.88
C ARG A 20 -4.34 0.12 -12.24
N PHE A 21 -4.60 0.20 -10.94
CA PHE A 21 -4.68 1.43 -10.17
C PHE A 21 -3.40 1.76 -9.39
N MET A 22 -2.30 1.04 -9.64
CA MET A 22 -1.00 1.35 -9.03
C MET A 22 -0.23 2.37 -9.87
N LEU A 23 0.43 3.34 -9.21
CA LEU A 23 1.11 4.44 -9.90
C LEU A 23 2.29 3.99 -10.75
N ARG A 24 3.11 3.04 -10.25
CA ARG A 24 4.37 2.63 -10.84
C ARG A 24 4.38 1.23 -11.43
N LEU A 25 3.52 0.33 -10.94
CA LEU A 25 3.41 -1.03 -11.44
C LEU A 25 2.63 -1.08 -12.77
N PRO A 26 2.74 -2.11 -13.58
CA PRO A 26 3.33 -3.41 -13.26
C PRO A 26 4.86 -3.46 -13.41
N ASN A 27 5.51 -4.36 -12.65
CA ASN A 27 6.90 -4.72 -12.87
C ASN A 27 7.02 -5.54 -14.18
N ARG A 28 7.95 -5.13 -15.03
CA ARG A 28 8.16 -5.74 -16.37
C ARG A 28 9.05 -6.99 -16.33
N SER A 29 9.80 -7.14 -15.23
CA SER A 29 10.74 -8.25 -15.05
C SER A 29 10.80 -8.70 -13.59
N VAL A 30 11.27 -9.93 -13.38
CA VAL A 30 11.58 -10.46 -12.04
C VAL A 30 12.63 -9.60 -11.34
N ARG A 31 13.59 -9.06 -12.11
CA ARG A 31 14.63 -8.18 -11.59
C ARG A 31 14.06 -6.90 -10.97
N GLU A 32 13.08 -6.25 -11.59
CA GLU A 32 12.44 -5.07 -11.01
C GLU A 32 11.74 -5.39 -9.67
N THR A 33 11.15 -6.58 -9.58
CA THR A 33 10.54 -7.04 -8.32
C THR A 33 11.60 -7.32 -7.26
N GLU A 34 12.72 -7.90 -7.64
CA GLU A 34 13.86 -8.16 -6.75
C GLU A 34 14.48 -6.84 -6.25
N GLU A 35 14.65 -5.86 -7.12
CA GLU A 35 15.14 -4.51 -6.76
C GLU A 35 14.19 -3.83 -5.75
N PHE A 36 12.87 -3.95 -5.94
CA PHE A 36 11.88 -3.45 -4.98
C PHE A 36 12.00 -4.17 -3.63
N LEU A 37 12.07 -5.50 -3.60
CA LEU A 37 12.21 -6.28 -2.36
C LEU A 37 13.51 -5.94 -1.62
N ASN A 38 14.62 -5.83 -2.35
CA ASN A 38 15.90 -5.41 -1.76
C ASN A 38 15.82 -4.00 -1.17
N GLY A 39 15.10 -3.09 -1.82
CA GLY A 39 14.82 -1.73 -1.31
C GLY A 39 14.04 -1.77 0.00
N ALA A 40 12.97 -2.54 0.03
CA ALA A 40 12.13 -2.69 1.22
C ALA A 40 12.89 -3.31 2.40
N VAL A 41 13.72 -4.36 2.16
CA VAL A 41 14.56 -4.97 3.20
C VAL A 41 15.57 -3.97 3.76
N ARG A 42 16.29 -3.27 2.88
CA ARG A 42 17.28 -2.25 3.30
C ARG A 42 16.64 -1.10 4.07
N GLU A 43 15.40 -0.73 3.75
CA GLU A 43 14.71 0.32 4.49
C GLU A 43 14.45 -0.09 5.94
N TRP A 44 14.09 -1.36 6.18
CA TRP A 44 13.91 -1.90 7.53
C TRP A 44 15.18 -1.94 8.38
N GLU A 45 16.36 -1.94 7.76
CA GLU A 45 17.68 -1.97 8.44
C GLU A 45 18.14 -0.60 8.89
N LYS A 46 17.44 0.46 8.51
CA LYS A 46 17.78 1.84 8.92
C LYS A 46 17.33 2.11 10.35
N ASP A 47 18.06 2.94 11.05
CA ASP A 47 17.68 3.45 12.39
C ASP A 47 16.35 4.24 12.34
N ASN A 48 16.12 4.95 11.24
CA ASN A 48 14.91 5.75 11.00
C ASN A 48 14.32 5.45 9.61
N PRO A 49 13.60 4.34 9.45
CA PRO A 49 12.95 4.03 8.17
C PRO A 49 11.97 5.13 7.75
N SER A 50 11.98 5.52 6.48
CA SER A 50 11.02 6.46 5.90
C SER A 50 9.72 5.77 5.48
N PHE A 51 9.75 4.46 5.28
CA PHE A 51 8.56 3.67 5.03
C PHE A 51 8.68 2.26 5.61
N PHE A 52 7.53 1.65 5.79
CA PHE A 52 7.37 0.28 6.27
C PHE A 52 6.54 -0.50 5.27
N GLU A 53 7.09 -1.57 4.74
CA GLU A 53 6.41 -2.47 3.80
C GLU A 53 6.22 -3.84 4.45
N PHE A 54 4.98 -4.22 4.73
CA PHE A 54 4.63 -5.49 5.36
C PHE A 54 4.08 -6.48 4.34
N ALA A 55 4.49 -7.74 4.46
CA ALA A 55 3.89 -8.85 3.72
C ALA A 55 2.54 -9.24 4.34
N VAL A 56 1.51 -9.37 3.52
CA VAL A 56 0.28 -10.07 3.89
C VAL A 56 0.48 -11.55 3.57
N VAL A 57 0.48 -12.40 4.61
CA VAL A 57 0.82 -13.83 4.49
C VAL A 57 -0.38 -14.69 4.83
N LEU A 58 -0.71 -15.64 3.96
CA LEU A 58 -1.73 -16.65 4.17
C LEU A 58 -1.10 -18.05 3.98
N ASN A 59 -1.18 -18.88 5.00
CA ASN A 59 -0.64 -20.25 4.99
C ASN A 59 0.83 -20.33 4.51
N GLY A 60 1.66 -19.40 4.97
CA GLY A 60 3.09 -19.35 4.63
C GLY A 60 3.42 -18.73 3.26
N ARG A 61 2.41 -18.33 2.48
CA ARG A 61 2.57 -17.66 1.18
C ARG A 61 2.25 -16.18 1.30
N GLN A 62 3.09 -15.33 0.76
CA GLN A 62 2.76 -13.91 0.60
C GLN A 62 1.70 -13.73 -0.49
N ILE A 63 0.59 -13.09 -0.14
CA ILE A 63 -0.56 -12.86 -1.02
C ILE A 63 -0.77 -11.38 -1.36
N GLY A 64 0.01 -10.49 -0.75
CA GLY A 64 -0.08 -9.05 -0.94
C GLY A 64 0.85 -8.31 0.00
N ALA A 65 0.67 -6.99 0.05
CA ALA A 65 1.42 -6.11 0.92
C ALA A 65 0.57 -4.94 1.40
N VAL A 66 0.93 -4.39 2.57
CA VAL A 66 0.46 -3.11 3.09
C VAL A 66 1.66 -2.26 3.49
N SER A 67 1.60 -0.97 3.22
CA SER A 67 2.71 -0.06 3.46
C SER A 67 2.28 1.22 4.17
N ALA A 68 3.20 1.81 4.93
CA ALA A 68 3.09 3.13 5.52
C ALA A 68 4.32 3.95 5.14
N TYR A 69 4.13 5.06 4.44
CA TYR A 69 5.17 6.02 4.08
C TYR A 69 5.05 7.22 5.01
N LEU A 70 6.13 7.55 5.71
CA LEU A 70 6.15 8.65 6.68
C LEU A 70 6.58 9.94 6.00
N ASP A 71 5.94 11.06 6.39
CA ASP A 71 6.44 12.38 6.02
C ASP A 71 7.76 12.72 6.75
N GLU A 72 8.43 13.78 6.33
CA GLU A 72 9.74 14.20 6.89
C GLU A 72 9.70 14.43 8.40
N ASN A 73 8.57 14.91 8.90
CA ASN A 73 8.36 15.18 10.33
C ASN A 73 7.85 13.96 11.10
N ARG A 74 7.58 12.85 10.42
CA ARG A 74 7.01 11.61 10.97
C ARG A 74 5.68 11.84 11.72
N GLN A 75 4.92 12.85 11.30
CA GLN A 75 3.62 13.17 11.88
C GLN A 75 2.48 12.53 11.11
N ASN A 76 2.68 12.28 9.81
CA ASN A 76 1.70 11.68 8.93
C ASN A 76 2.24 10.38 8.31
N ALA A 77 1.34 9.43 8.07
CA ALA A 77 1.64 8.20 7.34
C ALA A 77 0.68 8.05 6.16
N GLU A 78 1.23 7.96 4.95
CA GLU A 78 0.45 7.60 3.76
C GLU A 78 0.40 6.08 3.66
N PHE A 79 -0.82 5.53 3.54
CA PHE A 79 -1.06 4.10 3.42
C PHE A 79 -1.14 3.65 1.97
N GLY A 80 -0.51 2.51 1.71
CA GLY A 80 -0.64 1.77 0.46
C GLY A 80 -1.00 0.32 0.71
N TRP A 81 -1.62 -0.31 -0.28
CA TRP A 81 -1.91 -1.74 -0.28
C TRP A 81 -2.01 -2.31 -1.67
N ILE A 82 -1.65 -3.57 -1.78
CA ILE A 82 -1.88 -4.40 -2.95
C ILE A 82 -2.18 -5.82 -2.47
N LEU A 83 -3.21 -6.45 -3.02
CA LEU A 83 -3.53 -7.85 -2.77
C LEU A 83 -3.64 -8.59 -4.09
N ASN A 84 -3.02 -9.75 -4.20
CA ASN A 84 -3.18 -10.61 -5.35
C ASN A 84 -4.66 -10.90 -5.58
N LYS A 85 -5.15 -10.67 -6.78
CA LYS A 85 -6.55 -10.74 -7.18
C LYS A 85 -7.23 -12.06 -6.77
N LYS A 86 -6.48 -13.16 -6.77
CA LYS A 86 -6.97 -14.49 -6.35
C LYS A 86 -7.44 -14.55 -4.89
N TYR A 87 -6.98 -13.61 -4.06
CA TYR A 87 -7.27 -13.57 -2.61
C TYR A 87 -8.12 -12.38 -2.19
N GLN A 88 -8.57 -11.56 -3.15
CA GLN A 88 -9.47 -10.44 -2.86
C GLN A 88 -10.85 -10.93 -2.38
N HIS A 89 -11.65 -10.03 -1.81
CA HIS A 89 -13.00 -10.27 -1.31
C HIS A 89 -13.13 -11.23 -0.11
N ASN A 90 -12.01 -11.58 0.56
CA ASN A 90 -11.99 -12.46 1.74
C ASN A 90 -11.68 -11.70 3.05
N GLY A 91 -11.63 -10.36 3.04
CA GLY A 91 -11.35 -9.55 4.23
C GLY A 91 -9.86 -9.36 4.54
N TYR A 92 -8.93 -10.07 3.91
CA TYR A 92 -7.50 -10.02 4.23
C TYR A 92 -6.87 -8.62 4.14
N ALA A 93 -7.28 -7.82 3.15
CA ALA A 93 -6.77 -6.45 3.02
C ALA A 93 -7.24 -5.54 4.16
N VAL A 94 -8.47 -5.72 4.63
CA VAL A 94 -9.02 -4.97 5.78
C VAL A 94 -8.29 -5.36 7.06
N GLU A 95 -8.11 -6.66 7.31
CA GLU A 95 -7.37 -7.18 8.47
C GLU A 95 -5.94 -6.62 8.51
N ALA A 96 -5.22 -6.72 7.40
CA ALA A 96 -3.85 -6.21 7.29
C ALA A 96 -3.78 -4.67 7.47
N ALA A 97 -4.70 -3.92 6.88
CA ALA A 97 -4.73 -2.47 7.01
C ALA A 97 -5.12 -2.01 8.42
N LEU A 98 -5.97 -2.75 9.15
CA LEU A 98 -6.25 -2.50 10.56
C LEU A 98 -5.02 -2.74 11.43
N ALA A 99 -4.29 -3.83 11.21
CA ALA A 99 -3.04 -4.10 11.92
C ALA A 99 -1.98 -3.01 11.64
N LEU A 100 -1.89 -2.54 10.39
CA LEU A 100 -1.01 -1.43 10.02
C LEU A 100 -1.42 -0.13 10.73
N LYS A 101 -2.73 0.16 10.81
CA LYS A 101 -3.26 1.32 11.53
C LYS A 101 -2.85 1.28 13.00
N ASP A 102 -3.00 0.14 13.65
CA ASP A 102 -2.61 -0.03 15.04
C ASP A 102 -1.10 0.18 15.23
N PHE A 103 -0.28 -0.34 14.32
CA PHE A 103 1.17 -0.14 14.34
C PHE A 103 1.55 1.34 14.21
N VAL A 104 1.01 2.07 13.24
CA VAL A 104 1.42 3.46 13.03
C VAL A 104 0.95 4.39 14.14
N PHE A 105 -0.24 4.18 14.72
CA PHE A 105 -0.70 5.00 15.83
C PHE A 105 -0.05 4.61 17.16
N ASN A 106 0.06 3.33 17.46
CA ASN A 106 0.50 2.87 18.78
C ASN A 106 2.01 2.71 18.92
N VAL A 107 2.71 2.39 17.83
CA VAL A 107 4.17 2.18 17.82
C VAL A 107 4.90 3.39 17.27
N LEU A 108 4.53 3.86 16.06
CA LEU A 108 5.19 4.99 15.42
C LEU A 108 4.71 6.35 15.94
N ARG A 109 3.55 6.39 16.61
CA ARG A 109 2.98 7.61 17.20
C ARG A 109 2.69 8.72 16.18
N VAL A 110 2.35 8.34 14.95
CA VAL A 110 1.90 9.32 13.94
C VAL A 110 0.58 9.97 14.37
N LYS A 111 0.33 11.19 13.91
CA LYS A 111 -0.88 11.94 14.27
C LYS A 111 -2.00 11.76 13.26
N LYS A 112 -1.68 11.44 12.01
CA LYS A 112 -2.66 11.32 10.94
C LYS A 112 -2.27 10.24 9.94
N ILE A 113 -3.24 9.41 9.56
CA ILE A 113 -3.14 8.51 8.42
C ILE A 113 -3.80 9.18 7.23
N ILE A 114 -3.20 9.05 6.05
CA ILE A 114 -3.71 9.49 4.76
C ILE A 114 -3.68 8.29 3.82
N ALA A 115 -4.68 8.17 2.96
CA ALA A 115 -4.67 7.20 1.87
C ALA A 115 -5.33 7.81 0.64
N GLN A 116 -4.78 7.52 -0.54
CA GLN A 116 -5.23 8.09 -1.79
C GLN A 116 -5.54 7.01 -2.82
N CYS A 117 -6.56 7.22 -3.62
CA CYS A 117 -6.87 6.31 -4.73
C CYS A 117 -7.53 7.04 -5.91
N ASP A 118 -7.48 6.38 -7.07
CA ASP A 118 -8.32 6.72 -8.22
C ASP A 118 -9.80 6.59 -7.84
N CYS A 119 -10.63 7.54 -8.21
CA CYS A 119 -12.06 7.54 -7.91
C CYS A 119 -12.80 6.31 -8.48
N ARG A 120 -12.23 5.66 -9.50
CA ARG A 120 -12.74 4.42 -10.10
C ARG A 120 -12.36 3.16 -9.32
N ASN A 121 -11.45 3.27 -8.35
CA ASN A 121 -10.98 2.13 -7.53
C ASN A 121 -11.86 1.92 -6.31
N GLU A 122 -13.07 1.41 -6.56
CA GLU A 122 -14.08 1.18 -5.51
C GLU A 122 -13.55 0.29 -4.37
N ALA A 123 -12.80 -0.75 -4.69
CA ALA A 123 -12.24 -1.65 -3.69
C ALA A 123 -11.32 -0.91 -2.70
N SER A 124 -10.57 0.09 -3.18
CA SER A 124 -9.65 0.86 -2.35
C SER A 124 -10.38 1.82 -1.41
N TYR A 125 -11.27 2.67 -1.93
CA TYR A 125 -11.94 3.64 -1.04
C TYR A 125 -12.90 2.95 -0.06
N ARG A 126 -13.56 1.85 -0.43
CA ARG A 126 -14.33 1.05 0.54
C ARG A 126 -13.47 0.41 1.62
N LEU A 127 -12.23 0.06 1.32
CA LEU A 127 -11.29 -0.41 2.33
C LEU A 127 -10.93 0.74 3.28
N MET A 128 -10.66 1.95 2.76
CA MET A 128 -10.41 3.14 3.56
C MET A 128 -11.55 3.42 4.55
N GLU A 129 -12.79 3.38 4.08
CA GLU A 129 -13.98 3.55 4.91
C GLU A 129 -14.08 2.47 6.00
N LYS A 130 -13.84 1.20 5.66
CA LYS A 130 -13.90 0.07 6.61
C LYS A 130 -12.87 0.16 7.73
N ILE A 131 -11.71 0.74 7.49
CA ILE A 131 -10.69 0.95 8.52
C ILE A 131 -10.85 2.27 9.28
N GLY A 132 -11.91 3.04 8.95
CA GLY A 132 -12.32 4.24 9.68
C GLY A 132 -11.82 5.56 9.10
N LEU A 133 -11.17 5.56 7.92
CA LEU A 133 -10.81 6.80 7.25
C LEU A 133 -12.06 7.48 6.69
N LYS A 134 -12.04 8.81 6.63
CA LYS A 134 -13.12 9.64 6.09
C LYS A 134 -12.61 10.40 4.87
N LEU A 135 -13.49 10.60 3.90
CA LEU A 135 -13.19 11.41 2.72
C LEU A 135 -12.81 12.83 3.15
N GLU A 136 -11.63 13.28 2.75
CA GLU A 136 -11.09 14.62 3.01
C GLU A 136 -11.18 15.51 1.77
N SER A 137 -10.85 14.95 0.57
CA SER A 137 -10.94 15.63 -0.71
C SER A 137 -11.28 14.65 -1.83
N ASP A 138 -12.00 15.13 -2.86
CA ASP A 138 -12.37 14.37 -4.06
C ASP A 138 -12.03 15.07 -5.38
N ASP A 139 -11.24 16.14 -5.32
CA ASP A 139 -10.86 17.00 -6.44
C ASP A 139 -9.37 16.92 -6.80
N GLY A 140 -8.64 15.98 -6.19
CA GLY A 140 -7.24 15.73 -6.50
C GLY A 140 -7.03 15.18 -7.91
N THR A 141 -5.80 15.29 -8.40
CA THR A 141 -5.38 14.75 -9.71
C THR A 141 -4.32 13.68 -9.51
N ARG A 142 -4.65 12.46 -9.93
CA ARG A 142 -3.73 11.32 -9.95
C ARG A 142 -3.09 11.19 -11.33
N ILE A 143 -1.76 11.08 -11.37
CA ILE A 143 -1.01 10.89 -12.62
C ILE A 143 -0.32 9.53 -12.58
N TYR A 144 -0.62 8.67 -13.55
CA TYR A 144 -0.01 7.36 -13.67
C TYR A 144 1.32 7.44 -14.41
N ALA A 145 2.44 7.24 -13.70
CA ALA A 145 3.78 7.28 -14.29
C ALA A 145 3.99 6.25 -15.41
N LYS A 146 3.23 5.14 -15.36
CA LYS A 146 3.34 4.05 -16.33
C LYS A 146 2.88 4.39 -17.75
N ASN A 147 1.96 5.36 -17.91
CA ASN A 147 1.34 5.71 -19.21
C ASN A 147 0.97 7.19 -19.36
N GLY A 148 1.19 8.02 -18.32
CA GLY A 148 0.82 9.44 -18.32
C GLY A 148 -0.69 9.72 -18.19
N GLU A 149 -1.53 8.69 -18.00
CA GLU A 149 -2.96 8.86 -17.78
C GLU A 149 -3.22 9.69 -16.53
N THR A 150 -4.23 10.56 -16.58
CA THR A 150 -4.71 11.30 -15.43
C THR A 150 -6.09 10.81 -15.00
N ALA A 151 -6.35 10.86 -13.70
CA ALA A 151 -7.62 10.50 -13.11
C ALA A 151 -7.93 11.40 -11.92
N ARG A 152 -9.20 11.49 -11.54
CA ARG A 152 -9.60 12.14 -10.30
C ARG A 152 -9.15 11.30 -9.11
N GLU A 153 -8.50 11.95 -8.14
CA GLU A 153 -7.98 11.32 -6.94
C GLU A 153 -8.89 11.61 -5.74
N LEU A 154 -9.20 10.56 -5.00
CA LEU A 154 -9.85 10.67 -3.70
C LEU A 154 -8.76 10.61 -2.61
N THR A 155 -8.84 11.52 -1.66
CA THR A 155 -8.01 11.51 -0.45
C THR A 155 -8.87 11.24 0.77
N TYR A 156 -8.51 10.23 1.53
CA TYR A 156 -9.14 9.84 2.79
C TYR A 156 -8.14 10.01 3.94
N SER A 157 -8.63 10.35 5.11
CA SER A 157 -7.76 10.49 6.29
C SER A 157 -8.41 10.08 7.59
N LEU A 158 -7.56 9.85 8.61
CA LEU A 158 -7.94 9.60 9.99
C LEU A 158 -6.89 10.20 10.91
N ALA A 159 -7.31 11.08 11.82
CA ALA A 159 -6.45 11.57 12.88
C ALA A 159 -6.38 10.57 14.05
N ALA A 160 -5.26 10.54 14.78
CA ALA A 160 -5.17 9.86 16.06
C ALA A 160 -6.12 10.52 17.07
N ASN A 161 -6.74 9.72 17.90
CA ASN A 161 -7.59 10.21 19.02
C ASN A 161 -6.72 10.80 20.13
#